data_53e2bbd21d01c4e716d02ae121ae6ad0
#
_entry.id   53e2bbd21d01c4e716d02ae121ae6ad0
#
_cell.length_a   1.000
_cell.length_b   1.000
_cell.length_c   1.000
_cell.angle_alpha   90.00
_cell.angle_beta   90.00
_cell.angle_gamma   90.00
#
_symmetry.space_group_name_H-M   'P 1'
#
loop_
_entity.id
_entity.type
_entity.pdbx_description
1 polymer ?
#
loop_
_entity_poly.entity_id
_entity_poly.type
_entity_poly.pdbx_seq_one_letter_code
_entity_poly.pdbx_strand_id
1 'polypeptide(L)'
;MPGLETYDAIMLLSYGGPNGEEDVLPFMRNATRGRGIPDERLLQVAAHYKRFGGVSPINACNQRLIADLSAELARRGHDIPVGWGNRNWHPFVAEGLDELAGAGARRILVLPTSAYASYSGCRQYREDLAEAAAALREKWGAIVLGAEDSADNPDADIILDKVRPYYSTPGMASAQIASVQRAWEALAARGVDPAGIRLIFVTHSIPVSMEAGSSPFPFRPSIDEAVVASDDRGEQRGNAASSPAGTPATEISYVAQHHALIAAIMPELRRVLGRADLGYDLVYCSRSGPPQARWLEPDINDFLEDIAGGAAARDAVNGKALSGFVVVPIGFICDHMEVVYDL
;
A
#
# COMPACT_ATOMS: atom_id res chain seq x y z
N MET A 1 -7.76 -14.90 14.40
CA MET A 1 -6.46 -15.41 13.91
C MET A 1 -5.81 -16.17 15.05
N PRO A 2 -5.10 -17.26 14.78
CA PRO A 2 -4.21 -17.88 15.76
C PRO A 2 -3.23 -16.85 16.30
N GLY A 3 -2.69 -17.07 17.51
CA GLY A 3 -1.64 -16.23 18.06
C GLY A 3 -0.33 -16.41 17.27
N LEU A 4 0.60 -15.47 17.39
CA LEU A 4 1.85 -15.46 16.64
C LEU A 4 2.73 -16.71 16.95
N GLU A 5 2.56 -17.27 18.15
CA GLU A 5 3.22 -18.49 18.61
C GLU A 5 2.87 -19.76 17.83
N THR A 6 1.85 -19.69 16.98
CA THR A 6 1.45 -20.83 16.14
C THR A 6 2.18 -20.85 14.78
N TYR A 7 2.98 -19.83 14.50
CA TYR A 7 3.73 -19.70 13.25
C TYR A 7 5.20 -20.00 13.45
N ASP A 8 5.78 -20.72 12.48
CA ASP A 8 7.22 -21.06 12.46
C ASP A 8 8.06 -19.96 11.80
N ALA A 9 7.44 -19.17 10.92
CA ALA A 9 8.08 -18.08 10.21
C ALA A 9 7.09 -17.00 9.77
N ILE A 10 7.61 -15.81 9.47
CA ILE A 10 6.91 -14.76 8.73
C ILE A 10 7.56 -14.60 7.36
N MET A 11 6.78 -14.48 6.29
CA MET A 11 7.27 -14.12 4.97
C MET A 11 6.78 -12.74 4.61
N LEU A 12 7.69 -11.76 4.47
CA LEU A 12 7.36 -10.47 3.85
C LEU A 12 7.14 -10.70 2.36
N LEU A 13 5.96 -10.34 1.87
CA LEU A 13 5.57 -10.51 0.47
C LEU A 13 5.41 -9.16 -0.19
N SER A 14 6.27 -8.83 -1.15
CA SER A 14 6.33 -7.52 -1.77
C SER A 14 6.19 -7.58 -3.30
N TYR A 15 6.11 -6.42 -3.92
CA TYR A 15 6.07 -6.28 -5.37
C TYR A 15 7.42 -6.59 -6.01
N GLY A 16 8.51 -6.16 -5.35
CA GLY A 16 9.86 -6.24 -5.88
C GLY A 16 10.19 -5.14 -6.89
N GLY A 17 11.46 -5.01 -7.20
CA GLY A 17 11.94 -4.03 -8.17
C GLY A 17 13.36 -4.31 -8.64
N PRO A 18 13.83 -3.64 -9.73
CA PRO A 18 15.18 -3.84 -10.24
C PRO A 18 16.23 -3.26 -9.28
N ASN A 19 17.39 -3.88 -9.24
CA ASN A 19 18.56 -3.45 -8.45
C ASN A 19 19.63 -2.76 -9.30
N GLY A 20 19.44 -2.69 -10.61
CA GLY A 20 20.34 -2.08 -11.58
C GLY A 20 19.69 -1.93 -12.96
N GLU A 21 20.37 -1.25 -13.88
CA GLU A 21 19.83 -0.99 -15.22
C GLU A 21 19.55 -2.27 -16.02
N GLU A 22 20.37 -3.29 -15.83
CA GLU A 22 20.23 -4.60 -16.48
C GLU A 22 18.97 -5.34 -16.04
N ASP A 23 18.50 -5.08 -14.83
CA ASP A 23 17.31 -5.72 -14.25
C ASP A 23 16.00 -5.10 -14.75
N VAL A 24 16.02 -3.84 -15.22
CA VAL A 24 14.82 -3.06 -15.48
C VAL A 24 13.90 -3.73 -16.51
N LEU A 25 14.42 -4.10 -17.67
CA LEU A 25 13.58 -4.69 -18.71
C LEU A 25 13.09 -6.09 -18.36
N PRO A 26 13.92 -7.01 -17.81
CA PRO A 26 13.45 -8.29 -17.29
C PRO A 26 12.37 -8.15 -16.20
N PHE A 27 12.57 -7.25 -15.23
CA PHE A 27 11.59 -6.93 -14.20
C PHE A 27 10.26 -6.47 -14.83
N MET A 28 10.29 -5.55 -15.77
CA MET A 28 9.07 -5.03 -16.41
C MET A 28 8.32 -6.12 -17.20
N ARG A 29 9.03 -7.03 -17.85
CA ARG A 29 8.42 -8.20 -18.51
C ARG A 29 7.72 -9.10 -17.49
N ASN A 30 8.30 -9.30 -16.31
CA ASN A 30 7.66 -10.05 -15.23
C ASN A 30 6.41 -9.32 -14.71
N ALA A 31 6.52 -8.03 -14.43
CA ALA A 31 5.43 -7.21 -13.89
C ALA A 31 4.23 -7.06 -14.86
N THR A 32 4.49 -7.23 -16.16
CA THR A 32 3.46 -7.14 -17.21
C THR A 32 3.13 -8.48 -17.87
N ARG A 33 3.57 -9.59 -17.29
CA ARG A 33 3.33 -10.93 -17.81
C ARG A 33 1.84 -11.15 -18.09
N GLY A 34 1.54 -11.69 -19.26
CA GLY A 34 0.16 -11.98 -19.68
C GLY A 34 -0.65 -10.78 -20.18
N ARG A 35 -0.10 -9.55 -20.13
CA ARG A 35 -0.80 -8.34 -20.60
C ARG A 35 -0.55 -8.00 -22.07
N GLY A 36 0.35 -8.72 -22.76
CA GLY A 36 0.66 -8.50 -24.17
C GLY A 36 1.24 -7.14 -24.50
N ILE A 37 1.97 -6.52 -23.57
CA ILE A 37 2.61 -5.21 -23.77
C ILE A 37 3.88 -5.38 -24.60
N PRO A 38 4.02 -4.67 -25.75
CA PRO A 38 5.22 -4.75 -26.60
C PRO A 38 6.46 -4.21 -25.88
N ASP A 39 7.63 -4.79 -26.21
CA ASP A 39 8.91 -4.36 -25.65
C ASP A 39 9.23 -2.88 -25.89
N GLU A 40 8.84 -2.32 -27.04
CA GLU A 40 9.01 -0.89 -27.33
C GLU A 40 8.33 -0.01 -26.26
N ARG A 41 7.16 -0.41 -25.80
CA ARG A 41 6.46 0.31 -24.73
C ARG A 41 7.15 0.12 -23.38
N LEU A 42 7.65 -1.09 -23.09
CA LEU A 42 8.43 -1.36 -21.89
C LEU A 42 9.72 -0.53 -21.85
N LEU A 43 10.41 -0.40 -23.00
CA LEU A 43 11.63 0.41 -23.11
C LEU A 43 11.36 1.92 -22.86
N GLN A 44 10.19 2.43 -23.27
CA GLN A 44 9.80 3.82 -22.95
C GLN A 44 9.67 4.02 -21.44
N VAL A 45 9.02 3.11 -20.74
CA VAL A 45 8.88 3.18 -19.28
C VAL A 45 10.22 2.90 -18.58
N ALA A 46 11.05 2.00 -19.12
CA ALA A 46 12.39 1.74 -18.61
C ALA A 46 13.29 2.99 -18.57
N ALA A 47 13.04 3.97 -19.47
CA ALA A 47 13.75 5.24 -19.45
C ALA A 47 13.50 6.03 -18.13
N HIS A 48 12.37 5.85 -17.47
CA HIS A 48 12.09 6.46 -16.16
C HIS A 48 13.02 5.88 -15.10
N TYR A 49 13.17 4.54 -15.06
CA TYR A 49 14.09 3.88 -14.14
C TYR A 49 15.55 4.33 -14.34
N LYS A 50 15.98 4.51 -15.59
CA LYS A 50 17.34 4.95 -15.90
C LYS A 50 17.70 6.31 -15.32
N ARG A 51 16.73 7.23 -15.17
CA ARG A 51 16.95 8.54 -14.52
C ARG A 51 17.38 8.40 -13.06
N PHE A 52 17.09 7.25 -12.44
CA PHE A 52 17.42 6.90 -11.06
C PHE A 52 18.44 5.74 -10.99
N GLY A 53 19.28 5.57 -12.04
CA GLY A 53 20.32 4.54 -12.09
C GLY A 53 19.79 3.12 -12.24
N GLY A 54 18.54 2.94 -12.69
CA GLY A 54 17.91 1.63 -12.85
C GLY A 54 17.48 0.94 -11.55
N VAL A 55 17.64 1.58 -10.40
CA VAL A 55 17.38 1.00 -9.08
C VAL A 55 16.03 1.45 -8.56
N SER A 56 15.18 0.49 -8.16
CA SER A 56 13.98 0.79 -7.37
C SER A 56 14.33 0.77 -5.88
N PRO A 57 13.90 1.73 -5.07
CA PRO A 57 14.19 1.74 -3.63
C PRO A 57 13.46 0.64 -2.85
N ILE A 58 12.48 -0.05 -3.46
CA ILE A 58 11.59 -1.01 -2.79
C ILE A 58 12.34 -2.17 -2.12
N ASN A 59 13.38 -2.71 -2.77
CA ASN A 59 14.12 -3.85 -2.22
C ASN A 59 14.93 -3.45 -0.99
N ALA A 60 15.60 -2.30 -1.02
CA ALA A 60 16.31 -1.75 0.13
C ALA A 60 15.35 -1.37 1.28
N CYS A 61 14.15 -0.87 0.94
CA CYS A 61 13.10 -0.59 1.91
C CYS A 61 12.58 -1.88 2.57
N ASN A 62 12.34 -2.93 1.79
CA ASN A 62 11.93 -4.24 2.30
C ASN A 62 12.97 -4.85 3.26
N GLN A 63 14.26 -4.76 2.91
CA GLN A 63 15.34 -5.25 3.78
C GLN A 63 15.36 -4.52 5.12
N ARG A 64 15.20 -3.19 5.13
CA ARG A 64 15.08 -2.42 6.38
C ARG A 64 13.83 -2.82 7.16
N LEU A 65 12.68 -2.97 6.49
CA LEU A 65 11.43 -3.39 7.12
C LEU A 65 11.56 -4.78 7.76
N ILE A 66 12.24 -5.73 7.12
CA ILE A 66 12.54 -7.06 7.68
C ILE A 66 13.40 -6.93 8.93
N ALA A 67 14.47 -6.13 8.88
CA ALA A 67 15.34 -5.92 10.02
C ALA A 67 14.60 -5.28 11.21
N ASP A 68 13.81 -4.24 10.95
CA ASP A 68 13.03 -3.56 11.98
C ASP A 68 11.94 -4.46 12.57
N LEU A 69 11.26 -5.25 11.72
CA LEU A 69 10.24 -6.21 12.16
C LEU A 69 10.88 -7.31 13.03
N SER A 70 12.02 -7.86 12.62
CA SER A 70 12.73 -8.88 13.39
C SER A 70 13.18 -8.35 14.75
N ALA A 71 13.70 -7.11 14.80
CA ALA A 71 14.08 -6.45 16.04
C ALA A 71 12.88 -6.24 16.97
N GLU A 72 11.74 -5.81 16.44
CA GLU A 72 10.53 -5.59 17.22
C GLU A 72 9.91 -6.90 17.72
N LEU A 73 9.94 -7.96 16.91
CA LEU A 73 9.53 -9.31 17.31
C LEU A 73 10.38 -9.80 18.50
N ALA A 74 11.70 -9.71 18.37
CA ALA A 74 12.63 -10.09 19.45
C ALA A 74 12.40 -9.27 20.73
N ARG A 75 12.17 -7.94 20.60
CA ARG A 75 11.84 -7.08 21.73
C ARG A 75 10.55 -7.49 22.46
N ARG A 76 9.60 -8.07 21.72
CA ARG A 76 8.33 -8.63 22.25
C ARG A 76 8.45 -10.07 22.74
N GLY A 77 9.62 -10.69 22.66
CA GLY A 77 9.88 -12.05 23.10
C GLY A 77 9.48 -13.13 22.08
N HIS A 78 9.34 -12.76 20.78
CA HIS A 78 9.10 -13.70 19.70
C HIS A 78 10.39 -13.96 18.92
N ASP A 79 10.82 -15.20 18.91
CA ASP A 79 11.98 -15.66 18.12
C ASP A 79 11.46 -16.35 16.85
N ILE A 80 10.95 -15.55 15.91
CA ILE A 80 10.35 -15.99 14.66
C ILE A 80 11.17 -15.44 13.50
N PRO A 81 11.73 -16.28 12.60
CA PRO A 81 12.46 -15.82 11.44
C PRO A 81 11.54 -15.09 10.46
N VAL A 82 12.07 -14.03 9.85
CA VAL A 82 11.38 -13.25 8.82
C VAL A 82 12.10 -13.43 7.49
N GLY A 83 11.46 -14.15 6.57
CA GLY A 83 11.92 -14.32 5.19
C GLY A 83 11.31 -13.30 4.24
N TRP A 84 11.65 -13.38 2.96
CA TRP A 84 11.26 -12.42 1.94
C TRP A 84 10.95 -13.08 0.60
N GLY A 85 9.88 -12.64 -0.05
CA GLY A 85 9.54 -13.02 -1.42
C GLY A 85 8.91 -11.85 -2.18
N ASN A 86 9.23 -11.72 -3.46
CA ASN A 86 8.68 -10.70 -4.35
C ASN A 86 7.89 -11.33 -5.49
N ARG A 87 6.93 -10.60 -5.99
CA ARG A 87 6.09 -11.00 -7.13
C ARG A 87 6.84 -10.95 -8.45
N ASN A 88 7.62 -9.89 -8.68
CA ASN A 88 8.10 -9.56 -10.02
C ASN A 88 9.62 -9.56 -10.14
N TRP A 89 10.37 -9.71 -9.06
CA TRP A 89 11.82 -9.77 -9.05
C TRP A 89 12.36 -10.64 -7.91
N HIS A 90 13.64 -10.95 -7.96
CA HIS A 90 14.33 -11.75 -6.94
C HIS A 90 14.40 -11.05 -5.55
N PRO A 91 14.32 -11.85 -4.48
CA PRO A 91 13.91 -13.25 -4.47
C PRO A 91 12.42 -13.38 -4.84
N PHE A 92 12.08 -14.29 -5.75
CA PHE A 92 10.67 -14.55 -6.08
C PHE A 92 9.93 -15.22 -4.90
N VAL A 93 8.59 -15.16 -4.93
CA VAL A 93 7.74 -15.78 -3.88
C VAL A 93 8.13 -17.25 -3.65
N ALA A 94 8.34 -18.02 -4.71
CA ALA A 94 8.73 -19.42 -4.61
C ALA A 94 10.11 -19.60 -3.99
N GLU A 95 11.06 -18.70 -4.28
CA GLU A 95 12.42 -18.73 -3.70
C GLU A 95 12.38 -18.46 -2.19
N GLY A 96 11.64 -17.43 -1.76
CA GLY A 96 11.47 -17.11 -0.34
C GLY A 96 10.73 -18.20 0.44
N LEU A 97 9.72 -18.81 -0.18
CA LEU A 97 8.98 -19.93 0.42
C LEU A 97 9.88 -21.18 0.52
N ASP A 98 10.65 -21.48 -0.52
CA ASP A 98 11.59 -22.60 -0.53
C ASP A 98 12.66 -22.48 0.56
N GLU A 99 13.20 -21.29 0.77
CA GLU A 99 14.17 -20.98 1.83
C GLU A 99 13.58 -21.21 3.22
N LEU A 100 12.38 -20.67 3.50
CA LEU A 100 11.72 -20.84 4.79
C LEU A 100 11.33 -22.30 5.07
N ALA A 101 10.80 -22.99 4.07
CA ALA A 101 10.47 -24.42 4.17
C ALA A 101 11.73 -25.28 4.39
N GLY A 102 12.83 -24.92 3.73
CA GLY A 102 14.15 -25.55 3.91
C GLY A 102 14.73 -25.33 5.31
N ALA A 103 14.43 -24.19 5.93
CA ALA A 103 14.78 -23.92 7.32
C ALA A 103 13.86 -24.61 8.35
N GLY A 104 12.86 -25.37 7.88
CA GLY A 104 11.97 -26.16 8.74
C GLY A 104 10.59 -25.53 9.00
N ALA A 105 10.29 -24.35 8.44
CA ALA A 105 8.98 -23.73 8.62
C ALA A 105 7.87 -24.55 7.95
N ARG A 106 6.78 -24.76 8.66
CA ARG A 106 5.59 -25.50 8.19
C ARG A 106 4.31 -24.66 8.28
N ARG A 107 4.26 -23.70 9.17
CA ARG A 107 3.16 -22.71 9.20
C ARG A 107 3.73 -21.31 9.10
N ILE A 108 3.47 -20.67 7.98
CA ILE A 108 4.10 -19.39 7.60
C ILE A 108 3.03 -18.28 7.56
N LEU A 109 3.25 -17.21 8.32
CA LEU A 109 2.43 -16.02 8.25
C LEU A 109 2.93 -15.11 7.11
N VAL A 110 2.12 -14.89 6.08
CA VAL A 110 2.48 -14.04 4.95
C VAL A 110 1.99 -12.62 5.19
N LEU A 111 2.94 -11.68 5.25
CA LEU A 111 2.71 -10.25 5.43
C LEU A 111 2.93 -9.52 4.09
N PRO A 112 1.88 -9.15 3.35
CA PRO A 112 2.06 -8.37 2.12
C PRO A 112 2.40 -6.91 2.44
N THR A 113 3.25 -6.28 1.63
CA THR A 113 3.52 -4.83 1.69
C THR A 113 2.41 -3.99 1.05
N SER A 114 1.19 -4.45 1.21
CA SER A 114 -0.04 -3.78 0.78
C SER A 114 -1.06 -3.81 1.90
N ALA A 115 -1.36 -2.63 2.47
CA ALA A 115 -2.23 -2.51 3.64
C ALA A 115 -3.72 -2.55 3.29
N TYR A 116 -4.07 -2.28 2.03
CA TYR A 116 -5.45 -2.09 1.57
C TYR A 116 -5.95 -3.27 0.73
N ALA A 117 -7.26 -3.49 0.78
CA ALA A 117 -7.91 -4.46 -0.10
C ALA A 117 -8.15 -3.85 -1.48
N SER A 118 -7.65 -4.51 -2.50
CA SER A 118 -7.96 -4.30 -3.91
C SER A 118 -7.64 -5.59 -4.66
N TYR A 119 -7.99 -5.68 -5.93
CA TYR A 119 -7.56 -6.81 -6.75
C TYR A 119 -6.03 -6.93 -6.72
N SER A 120 -5.31 -5.85 -7.02
CA SER A 120 -3.84 -5.83 -7.07
C SER A 120 -3.19 -6.00 -5.70
N GLY A 121 -3.76 -5.38 -4.65
CA GLY A 121 -3.19 -5.37 -3.31
C GLY A 121 -3.55 -6.59 -2.45
N CYS A 122 -4.55 -7.38 -2.84
CA CYS A 122 -5.00 -8.51 -2.04
C CYS A 122 -5.11 -9.80 -2.85
N ARG A 123 -5.90 -9.80 -3.94
CA ARG A 123 -6.19 -11.03 -4.69
C ARG A 123 -5.00 -11.52 -5.48
N GLN A 124 -4.30 -10.66 -6.19
CA GLN A 124 -3.10 -11.04 -6.94
C GLN A 124 -2.02 -11.66 -6.03
N TYR A 125 -1.83 -11.14 -4.80
CA TYR A 125 -0.89 -11.76 -3.85
C TYR A 125 -1.29 -13.18 -3.45
N ARG A 126 -2.60 -13.49 -3.40
CA ARG A 126 -3.06 -14.87 -3.16
C ARG A 126 -2.82 -15.75 -4.39
N GLU A 127 -3.02 -15.22 -5.59
CA GLU A 127 -2.75 -15.93 -6.84
C GLU A 127 -1.25 -16.26 -6.97
N ASP A 128 -0.36 -15.33 -6.64
CA ASP A 128 1.11 -15.55 -6.64
C ASP A 128 1.52 -16.60 -5.61
N LEU A 129 0.91 -16.62 -4.43
CA LEU A 129 1.14 -17.65 -3.41
C LEU A 129 0.67 -19.02 -3.89
N ALA A 130 -0.49 -19.09 -4.55
CA ALA A 130 -0.99 -20.35 -5.10
C ALA A 130 -0.10 -20.88 -6.22
N GLU A 131 0.42 -20.00 -7.09
CA GLU A 131 1.38 -20.37 -8.13
C GLU A 131 2.70 -20.89 -7.51
N ALA A 132 3.24 -20.22 -6.50
CA ALA A 132 4.43 -20.65 -5.78
C ALA A 132 4.22 -21.99 -5.08
N ALA A 133 3.08 -22.19 -4.42
CA ALA A 133 2.71 -23.44 -3.77
C ALA A 133 2.64 -24.61 -4.79
N ALA A 134 2.04 -24.37 -5.96
CA ALA A 134 1.98 -25.37 -7.03
C ALA A 134 3.36 -25.73 -7.57
N ALA A 135 4.24 -24.75 -7.76
CA ALA A 135 5.60 -24.93 -8.26
C ALA A 135 6.49 -25.75 -7.28
N LEU A 136 6.22 -25.62 -5.99
CA LEU A 136 7.02 -26.28 -4.94
C LEU A 136 6.45 -27.61 -4.47
N ARG A 137 5.30 -28.04 -5.01
CA ARG A 137 4.58 -29.24 -4.56
C ARG A 137 5.39 -30.52 -4.65
N GLU A 138 6.21 -30.69 -5.68
CA GLU A 138 7.07 -31.88 -5.83
C GLU A 138 8.13 -31.95 -4.74
N LYS A 139 8.62 -30.84 -4.27
CA LYS A 139 9.67 -30.73 -3.25
C LYS A 139 9.13 -30.78 -1.82
N TRP A 140 8.03 -30.13 -1.56
CA TRP A 140 7.55 -29.88 -0.19
C TRP A 140 6.18 -30.49 0.11
N GLY A 141 5.58 -31.24 -0.83
CA GLY A 141 4.27 -31.86 -0.63
C GLY A 141 3.11 -30.89 -0.76
N ALA A 142 2.04 -31.10 0.00
CA ALA A 142 0.83 -30.30 -0.06
C ALA A 142 1.02 -28.95 0.67
N ILE A 143 0.96 -27.86 -0.09
CA ILE A 143 1.01 -26.48 0.43
C ILE A 143 -0.38 -25.87 0.25
N VAL A 144 -0.99 -25.39 1.34
CA VAL A 144 -2.36 -24.82 1.35
C VAL A 144 -2.39 -23.39 1.83
N LEU A 145 -3.39 -22.61 1.36
CA LEU A 145 -3.56 -21.21 1.67
C LEU A 145 -4.75 -20.99 2.61
N GLY A 146 -4.42 -20.60 3.85
CA GLY A 146 -5.40 -20.18 4.85
C GLY A 146 -6.04 -21.33 5.62
N ALA A 147 -6.78 -20.95 6.67
CA ALA A 147 -7.38 -21.87 7.61
C ALA A 147 -8.54 -22.70 7.00
N GLU A 148 -9.23 -22.16 6.00
CA GLU A 148 -10.32 -22.87 5.31
C GLU A 148 -9.74 -24.02 4.48
N ASP A 149 -8.72 -23.74 3.64
CA ASP A 149 -8.06 -24.77 2.84
C ASP A 149 -7.34 -25.81 3.71
N SER A 150 -6.82 -25.43 4.90
CA SER A 150 -6.19 -26.34 5.83
C SER A 150 -7.19 -27.21 6.58
N ALA A 151 -8.43 -26.75 6.78
CA ALA A 151 -9.50 -27.58 7.36
C ALA A 151 -9.94 -28.69 6.38
N ASP A 152 -9.96 -28.40 5.08
CA ASP A 152 -10.23 -29.38 4.02
C ASP A 152 -9.03 -30.27 3.71
N ASN A 153 -7.81 -29.87 4.12
CA ASN A 153 -6.56 -30.61 3.94
C ASN A 153 -5.80 -30.73 5.28
N PRO A 154 -6.29 -31.54 6.22
CA PRO A 154 -5.69 -31.66 7.55
C PRO A 154 -4.25 -32.22 7.54
N ASP A 155 -3.88 -32.91 6.45
CA ASP A 155 -2.55 -33.50 6.24
C ASP A 155 -1.64 -32.60 5.38
N ALA A 156 -1.95 -31.29 5.28
CA ALA A 156 -1.09 -30.37 4.54
C ALA A 156 0.31 -30.28 5.16
N ASP A 157 1.34 -30.36 4.32
CA ASP A 157 2.73 -30.30 4.75
C ASP A 157 3.15 -28.87 5.13
N ILE A 158 2.61 -27.85 4.44
CA ILE A 158 2.85 -26.43 4.72
C ILE A 158 1.54 -25.66 4.65
N ILE A 159 1.35 -24.74 5.61
CA ILE A 159 0.20 -23.84 5.69
C ILE A 159 0.67 -22.39 5.54
N LEU A 160 0.07 -21.67 4.62
CA LEU A 160 0.32 -20.24 4.38
C LEU A 160 -0.89 -19.42 4.84
N ASP A 161 -0.77 -18.68 5.94
CA ASP A 161 -1.80 -17.77 6.40
C ASP A 161 -1.46 -16.33 6.01
N LYS A 162 -2.24 -15.72 5.09
CA LYS A 162 -2.04 -14.33 4.68
C LYS A 162 -2.73 -13.36 5.63
N VAL A 163 -1.98 -12.34 6.09
CA VAL A 163 -2.52 -11.23 6.90
C VAL A 163 -3.65 -10.53 6.12
N ARG A 164 -4.74 -10.20 6.83
CA ARG A 164 -5.82 -9.37 6.28
C ARG A 164 -5.34 -7.94 6.04
N PRO A 165 -6.08 -7.12 5.26
CA PRO A 165 -5.80 -5.69 5.15
C PRO A 165 -5.63 -5.04 6.53
N TYR A 166 -4.58 -4.26 6.71
CA TYR A 166 -4.19 -3.73 8.03
C TYR A 166 -4.14 -2.19 8.08
N TYR A 167 -4.70 -1.51 7.05
CA TYR A 167 -4.79 -0.06 6.99
C TYR A 167 -5.44 0.55 8.25
N SER A 168 -6.41 -0.13 8.86
CA SER A 168 -7.18 0.34 10.01
C SER A 168 -6.58 -0.03 11.37
N THR A 169 -5.31 -0.50 11.39
CA THR A 169 -4.66 -0.85 12.66
C THR A 169 -4.11 0.39 13.38
N PRO A 170 -4.10 0.40 14.72
CA PRO A 170 -3.49 1.51 15.47
C PRO A 170 -2.02 1.75 15.11
N GLY A 171 -1.27 0.69 14.80
CA GLY A 171 0.13 0.80 14.37
C GLY A 171 0.26 1.56 13.04
N MET A 172 -0.61 1.28 12.07
CA MET A 172 -0.64 2.01 10.80
C MET A 172 -0.97 3.49 11.01
N ALA A 173 -1.99 3.79 11.81
CA ALA A 173 -2.35 5.16 12.14
C ALA A 173 -1.19 5.91 12.81
N SER A 174 -0.54 5.31 13.82
CA SER A 174 0.60 5.92 14.51
C SER A 174 1.78 6.18 13.58
N ALA A 175 2.08 5.25 12.68
CA ALA A 175 3.17 5.40 11.70
C ALA A 175 2.90 6.56 10.73
N GLN A 176 1.67 6.70 10.23
CA GLN A 176 1.27 7.79 9.36
C GLN A 176 1.34 9.15 10.08
N ILE A 177 0.83 9.25 11.31
CA ILE A 177 0.92 10.46 12.13
C ILE A 177 2.38 10.88 12.31
N ALA A 178 3.25 9.96 12.73
CA ALA A 178 4.67 10.25 12.94
C ALA A 178 5.37 10.69 11.64
N SER A 179 5.00 10.12 10.49
CA SER A 179 5.56 10.51 9.20
C SER A 179 5.16 11.93 8.80
N VAL A 180 3.88 12.27 8.95
CA VAL A 180 3.37 13.63 8.69
C VAL A 180 4.03 14.65 9.61
N GLN A 181 4.18 14.35 10.91
CA GLN A 181 4.86 15.24 11.85
C GLN A 181 6.29 15.56 11.42
N ARG A 182 7.07 14.55 11.06
CA ARG A 182 8.46 14.76 10.58
C ARG A 182 8.51 15.64 9.34
N ALA A 183 7.63 15.42 8.37
CA ALA A 183 7.58 16.24 7.15
C ALA A 183 7.16 17.69 7.46
N TRP A 184 6.19 17.85 8.35
CA TRP A 184 5.74 19.16 8.81
C TRP A 184 6.86 19.95 9.51
N GLU A 185 7.56 19.32 10.45
CA GLU A 185 8.71 19.89 11.14
C GLU A 185 9.82 20.30 10.18
N ALA A 186 10.09 19.47 9.17
CA ALA A 186 11.08 19.78 8.14
C ALA A 186 10.69 21.01 7.29
N LEU A 187 9.41 21.20 6.98
CA LEU A 187 8.93 22.41 6.30
C LEU A 187 9.03 23.65 7.22
N ALA A 188 8.61 23.53 8.47
CA ALA A 188 8.71 24.61 9.45
C ALA A 188 10.18 25.05 9.65
N ALA A 189 11.12 24.11 9.72
CA ALA A 189 12.54 24.41 9.82
C ALA A 189 13.10 25.15 8.60
N ARG A 190 12.45 25.05 7.44
CA ARG A 190 12.76 25.83 6.23
C ARG A 190 12.09 27.21 6.19
N GLY A 191 11.36 27.59 7.24
CA GLY A 191 10.67 28.86 7.34
C GLY A 191 9.35 28.94 6.59
N VAL A 192 8.76 27.80 6.19
CA VAL A 192 7.42 27.76 5.58
C VAL A 192 6.39 28.09 6.67
N ASP A 193 5.49 29.04 6.39
CA ASP A 193 4.42 29.41 7.34
C ASP A 193 3.48 28.20 7.57
N PRO A 194 3.44 27.62 8.77
CA PRO A 194 2.59 26.48 9.07
C PRO A 194 1.09 26.75 8.83
N ALA A 195 0.68 28.02 8.90
CA ALA A 195 -0.72 28.39 8.72
C ALA A 195 -1.21 28.20 7.28
N GLY A 196 -0.30 28.22 6.30
CA GLY A 196 -0.61 27.98 4.89
C GLY A 196 -0.24 26.59 4.39
N ILE A 197 0.13 25.64 5.26
CA ILE A 197 0.42 24.25 4.85
C ILE A 197 -0.87 23.44 4.77
N ARG A 198 -1.00 22.63 3.72
CA ARG A 198 -2.08 21.67 3.48
C ARG A 198 -1.54 20.26 3.31
N LEU A 199 -2.33 19.23 3.68
CA LEU A 199 -1.98 17.83 3.49
C LEU A 199 -2.55 17.34 2.17
N ILE A 200 -1.73 16.58 1.42
CA ILE A 200 -2.15 15.87 0.21
C ILE A 200 -1.86 14.39 0.43
N PHE A 201 -2.89 13.61 0.69
CA PHE A 201 -2.79 12.15 0.75
C PHE A 201 -2.79 11.59 -0.67
N VAL A 202 -1.84 10.71 -0.96
CA VAL A 202 -1.70 10.12 -2.30
C VAL A 202 -1.75 8.61 -2.22
N THR A 203 -2.48 8.01 -3.15
CA THR A 203 -2.51 6.56 -3.34
C THR A 203 -2.48 6.19 -4.82
N HIS A 204 -2.17 4.93 -5.12
CA HIS A 204 -2.17 4.45 -6.51
C HIS A 204 -3.57 4.57 -7.13
N SER A 205 -3.68 5.14 -8.32
CA SER A 205 -4.93 5.12 -9.08
C SER A 205 -5.23 3.71 -9.56
N ILE A 206 -6.48 3.30 -9.44
CA ILE A 206 -6.99 2.05 -9.99
C ILE A 206 -8.17 2.34 -10.92
N PRO A 207 -8.49 1.45 -11.86
CA PRO A 207 -9.73 1.57 -12.66
C PRO A 207 -10.96 1.64 -11.76
N VAL A 208 -11.91 2.51 -12.11
CA VAL A 208 -13.19 2.66 -11.36
C VAL A 208 -13.95 1.33 -11.27
N SER A 209 -13.85 0.48 -12.30
CA SER A 209 -14.43 -0.87 -12.29
C SER A 209 -13.77 -1.80 -11.27
N MET A 210 -12.48 -1.62 -11.01
CA MET A 210 -11.75 -2.38 -10.01
C MET A 210 -12.06 -1.87 -8.60
N GLU A 211 -12.25 -0.57 -8.45
CA GLU A 211 -12.65 0.05 -7.18
C GLU A 211 -13.99 -0.53 -6.69
N ALA A 212 -14.99 -0.61 -7.59
CA ALA A 212 -16.29 -1.15 -7.26
C ALA A 212 -16.27 -2.63 -6.82
N GLY A 213 -15.27 -3.41 -7.27
CA GLY A 213 -15.09 -4.83 -6.92
C GLY A 213 -13.98 -5.08 -5.88
N SER A 214 -13.49 -4.05 -5.22
CA SER A 214 -12.27 -4.15 -4.40
C SER A 214 -12.48 -4.71 -3.00
N SER A 215 -13.72 -4.91 -2.54
CA SER A 215 -14.01 -5.52 -1.25
C SER A 215 -14.42 -6.99 -1.39
N PRO A 216 -13.49 -7.93 -1.26
CA PRO A 216 -13.79 -9.36 -1.41
C PRO A 216 -14.36 -10.03 -0.16
N PHE A 217 -14.36 -9.37 1.01
CA PHE A 217 -14.76 -9.99 2.29
C PHE A 217 -15.46 -9.01 3.23
N PRO A 218 -16.35 -9.51 4.12
CA PRO A 218 -16.88 -8.72 5.21
C PRO A 218 -15.73 -8.37 6.18
N PHE A 219 -15.13 -7.23 5.98
CA PHE A 219 -14.05 -6.72 6.81
C PHE A 219 -14.64 -5.77 7.86
N ARG A 220 -14.41 -6.08 9.13
CA ARG A 220 -14.68 -5.12 10.21
C ARG A 220 -13.41 -4.34 10.48
N PRO A 221 -13.37 -3.02 10.21
CA PRO A 221 -12.22 -2.20 10.59
C PRO A 221 -12.00 -2.27 12.11
N SER A 222 -10.75 -2.26 12.53
CA SER A 222 -10.37 -2.22 13.95
C SER A 222 -10.46 -0.82 14.55
N ILE A 223 -10.77 0.18 13.74
CA ILE A 223 -11.04 1.57 14.14
C ILE A 223 -12.56 1.74 14.21
N ASP A 224 -13.08 2.26 15.31
CA ASP A 224 -14.51 2.45 15.53
C ASP A 224 -15.11 3.38 14.45
N GLU A 225 -16.07 2.89 13.69
CA GLU A 225 -16.81 3.64 12.67
C GLU A 225 -17.58 4.84 13.27
N ALA A 226 -17.80 4.87 14.55
CA ALA A 226 -18.41 5.99 15.25
C ALA A 226 -17.63 7.31 15.09
N VAL A 227 -16.32 7.23 14.80
CA VAL A 227 -15.47 8.40 14.54
C VAL A 227 -15.67 8.95 13.12
N VAL A 228 -16.08 8.10 12.16
CA VAL A 228 -16.26 8.48 10.75
C VAL A 228 -17.55 9.27 10.52
N ALA A 229 -18.57 9.06 11.36
CA ALA A 229 -19.90 9.64 11.18
C ALA A 229 -20.06 11.07 11.74
N SER A 230 -19.07 11.61 12.45
CA SER A 230 -19.24 12.88 13.20
C SER A 230 -18.65 14.13 12.55
N ASP A 231 -17.96 14.03 11.42
CA ASP A 231 -17.28 15.18 10.80
C ASP A 231 -17.88 15.58 9.42
N ASP A 232 -19.18 15.84 9.40
CA ASP A 232 -19.94 16.24 8.18
C ASP A 232 -19.83 17.76 7.88
N ARG A 233 -18.69 18.41 8.17
CA ARG A 233 -18.45 19.81 7.90
C ARG A 233 -17.09 20.14 7.30
N GLY A 234 -16.51 19.25 6.50
CA GLY A 234 -15.41 19.54 5.59
C GLY A 234 -15.92 19.43 4.16
N GLU A 235 -15.97 20.55 3.44
CA GLU A 235 -16.40 20.56 2.03
C GLU A 235 -15.59 19.58 1.20
N GLN A 236 -16.20 18.44 0.91
CA GLN A 236 -15.71 17.48 -0.08
C GLN A 236 -15.91 18.11 -1.46
N ARG A 237 -14.88 18.70 -2.02
CA ARG A 237 -14.76 18.95 -3.46
C ARG A 237 -13.91 17.86 -4.12
N GLY A 238 -14.23 16.64 -3.92
CA GLY A 238 -13.84 15.55 -4.77
C GLY A 238 -15.14 14.91 -5.25
N ASN A 239 -15.27 14.67 -6.54
CA ASN A 239 -16.39 13.96 -7.12
C ASN A 239 -16.62 12.65 -6.36
N ALA A 240 -17.46 12.68 -5.34
CA ALA A 240 -18.05 11.49 -4.79
C ALA A 240 -18.87 10.89 -5.94
N ALA A 241 -18.30 9.93 -6.65
CA ALA A 241 -19.11 8.95 -7.34
C ALA A 241 -20.01 8.38 -6.24
N SER A 242 -21.27 8.80 -6.22
CA SER A 242 -22.28 8.38 -5.29
C SER A 242 -22.25 6.86 -5.23
N SER A 243 -21.75 6.30 -4.14
CA SER A 243 -21.98 4.89 -3.84
C SER A 243 -23.49 4.68 -3.89
N PRO A 244 -24.00 3.69 -4.61
CA PRO A 244 -25.42 3.45 -4.66
C PRO A 244 -25.91 3.23 -3.23
N ALA A 245 -26.91 4.03 -2.82
CA ALA A 245 -27.55 3.91 -1.53
C ALA A 245 -28.08 2.47 -1.37
N GLY A 246 -27.50 1.69 -0.50
CA GLY A 246 -27.92 0.33 -0.22
C GLY A 246 -26.80 -0.72 -0.11
N THR A 247 -25.52 -0.34 -0.18
CA THR A 247 -24.44 -1.30 0.08
C THR A 247 -24.48 -1.71 1.56
N PRO A 248 -24.58 -3.00 1.89
CA PRO A 248 -24.49 -3.43 3.29
C PRO A 248 -23.17 -2.97 3.90
N ALA A 249 -23.16 -2.63 5.19
CA ALA A 249 -22.00 -2.12 5.96
C ALA A 249 -20.78 -3.07 6.01
N THR A 250 -20.70 -4.06 5.14
CA THR A 250 -19.69 -5.12 5.08
C THR A 250 -18.70 -5.00 3.92
N GLU A 251 -18.95 -4.11 2.96
CA GLU A 251 -18.09 -3.95 1.79
C GLU A 251 -17.49 -2.54 1.76
N ILE A 252 -16.26 -2.40 2.21
CA ILE A 252 -15.54 -1.13 2.19
C ILE A 252 -14.67 -1.08 0.94
N SER A 253 -15.00 -0.19 -0.01
CA SER A 253 -14.27 0.00 -1.25
C SER A 253 -12.83 0.48 -1.01
N TYR A 254 -11.97 0.40 -2.03
CA TYR A 254 -10.58 0.85 -1.93
C TYR A 254 -10.48 2.31 -1.48
N VAL A 255 -11.30 3.20 -2.06
CA VAL A 255 -11.35 4.62 -1.69
C VAL A 255 -11.84 4.80 -0.26
N ALA A 256 -12.90 4.09 0.13
CA ALA A 256 -13.44 4.17 1.48
C ALA A 256 -12.45 3.71 2.56
N GLN A 257 -11.59 2.74 2.27
CA GLN A 257 -10.52 2.32 3.18
C GLN A 257 -9.52 3.44 3.45
N HIS A 258 -9.14 4.21 2.42
CA HIS A 258 -8.25 5.37 2.58
C HIS A 258 -8.93 6.47 3.41
N HIS A 259 -10.18 6.80 3.10
CA HIS A 259 -10.94 7.77 3.89
C HIS A 259 -11.09 7.34 5.36
N ALA A 260 -11.30 6.05 5.64
CA ALA A 260 -11.37 5.54 7.01
C ALA A 260 -10.07 5.77 7.78
N LEU A 261 -8.90 5.49 7.18
CA LEU A 261 -7.61 5.78 7.82
C LEU A 261 -7.40 7.28 7.99
N ILE A 262 -7.69 8.10 6.97
CA ILE A 262 -7.55 9.56 7.04
C ILE A 262 -8.45 10.11 8.17
N ALA A 263 -9.70 9.69 8.24
CA ALA A 263 -10.62 10.11 9.30
C ALA A 263 -10.10 9.75 10.70
N ALA A 264 -9.45 8.60 10.84
CA ALA A 264 -8.88 8.16 12.11
C ALA A 264 -7.64 8.98 12.53
N ILE A 265 -6.80 9.41 11.57
CA ILE A 265 -5.55 10.12 11.90
C ILE A 265 -5.72 11.64 11.97
N MET A 266 -6.65 12.25 11.24
CA MET A 266 -6.81 13.69 11.15
C MET A 266 -7.08 14.40 12.49
N PRO A 267 -7.92 13.87 13.41
CA PRO A 267 -8.10 14.50 14.73
C PRO A 267 -6.79 14.62 15.51
N GLU A 268 -5.98 13.57 15.50
CA GLU A 268 -4.69 13.56 16.18
C GLU A 268 -3.67 14.46 15.47
N LEU A 269 -3.62 14.46 14.14
CA LEU A 269 -2.78 15.39 13.36
C LEU A 269 -3.14 16.85 13.67
N ARG A 270 -4.41 17.21 13.69
CA ARG A 270 -4.86 18.57 14.07
C ARG A 270 -4.39 18.94 15.46
N ARG A 271 -4.46 18.01 16.42
CA ARG A 271 -4.03 18.21 17.79
C ARG A 271 -2.52 18.42 17.91
N VAL A 272 -1.71 17.49 17.34
CA VAL A 272 -0.25 17.52 17.51
C VAL A 272 0.43 18.61 16.71
N LEU A 273 -0.16 19.02 15.58
CA LEU A 273 0.34 20.11 14.74
C LEU A 273 -0.21 21.49 15.17
N GLY A 274 -1.12 21.51 16.15
CA GLY A 274 -1.73 22.77 16.63
C GLY A 274 -2.62 23.45 15.59
N ARG A 275 -3.22 22.70 14.65
CA ARG A 275 -3.97 23.19 13.50
C ARG A 275 -5.36 22.56 13.44
N ALA A 276 -6.29 23.09 14.24
CA ALA A 276 -7.69 22.62 14.26
C ALA A 276 -8.39 22.74 12.89
N ASP A 277 -7.94 23.68 12.07
CA ASP A 277 -8.42 24.00 10.73
C ASP A 277 -7.67 23.26 9.60
N LEU A 278 -6.78 22.33 9.93
CA LEU A 278 -5.97 21.62 8.95
C LEU A 278 -6.84 20.83 7.97
N GLY A 279 -6.80 21.25 6.70
CA GLY A 279 -7.47 20.58 5.59
C GLY A 279 -6.59 19.53 4.92
N TYR A 280 -7.22 18.66 4.13
CA TYR A 280 -6.52 17.67 3.32
C TYR A 280 -7.25 17.42 2.00
N ASP A 281 -6.52 16.83 1.05
CA ASP A 281 -7.05 16.23 -0.18
C ASP A 281 -6.61 14.78 -0.28
N LEU A 282 -7.41 13.94 -0.93
CA LEU A 282 -7.03 12.62 -1.39
C LEU A 282 -6.93 12.65 -2.91
N VAL A 283 -5.75 12.37 -3.42
CA VAL A 283 -5.42 12.36 -4.84
C VAL A 283 -4.77 11.04 -5.24
N TYR A 284 -4.57 10.85 -6.54
CA TYR A 284 -4.11 9.56 -7.06
C TYR A 284 -2.89 9.75 -7.96
N CYS A 285 -2.08 8.68 -8.11
CA CYS A 285 -0.93 8.67 -9.02
C CYS A 285 -0.90 7.40 -9.88
N SER A 286 -0.01 7.37 -10.86
CA SER A 286 0.40 6.14 -11.58
C SER A 286 -0.71 5.46 -12.37
N ARG A 287 -1.40 6.20 -13.24
CA ARG A 287 -2.34 5.61 -14.21
C ARG A 287 -1.59 4.76 -15.23
N SER A 288 -1.60 3.44 -15.08
CA SER A 288 -0.76 2.50 -15.85
C SER A 288 -1.52 1.59 -16.83
N GLY A 289 -2.78 1.89 -17.14
CA GLY A 289 -3.64 1.06 -17.97
C GLY A 289 -4.09 1.68 -19.29
N PRO A 290 -5.04 1.03 -19.98
CA PRO A 290 -5.56 1.52 -21.25
C PRO A 290 -6.17 2.93 -21.12
N PRO A 291 -5.94 3.82 -22.09
CA PRO A 291 -6.45 5.20 -22.04
C PRO A 291 -7.99 5.30 -22.01
N GLN A 292 -8.69 4.23 -22.45
CA GLN A 292 -10.14 4.18 -22.46
C GLN A 292 -10.75 3.81 -21.10
N ALA A 293 -9.96 3.25 -20.19
CA ALA A 293 -10.42 2.92 -18.85
C ALA A 293 -10.57 4.20 -18.02
N ARG A 294 -11.69 4.31 -17.29
CA ARG A 294 -11.85 5.37 -16.29
C ARG A 294 -11.06 4.99 -15.05
N TRP A 295 -10.21 5.89 -14.61
CA TRP A 295 -9.35 5.75 -13.43
C TRP A 295 -9.85 6.65 -12.31
N LEU A 296 -9.41 6.37 -11.08
CA LEU A 296 -9.65 7.27 -9.95
C LEU A 296 -8.92 8.60 -10.17
N GLU A 297 -9.57 9.69 -9.85
CA GLU A 297 -9.12 11.07 -10.06
C GLU A 297 -9.38 11.91 -8.79
N PRO A 298 -8.71 13.09 -8.65
CA PRO A 298 -7.74 13.69 -9.57
C PRO A 298 -6.35 13.04 -9.49
N ASP A 299 -5.59 13.10 -10.59
CA ASP A 299 -4.16 12.81 -10.57
C ASP A 299 -3.42 13.91 -9.80
N ILE A 300 -2.35 13.56 -9.05
CA ILE A 300 -1.62 14.52 -8.23
C ILE A 300 -0.99 15.64 -9.07
N ASN A 301 -0.48 15.33 -10.26
CA ASN A 301 0.15 16.35 -11.10
C ASN A 301 -0.89 17.31 -11.64
N ASP A 302 -2.02 16.80 -12.16
CA ASP A 302 -3.15 17.62 -12.59
C ASP A 302 -3.65 18.52 -11.44
N PHE A 303 -3.75 17.96 -10.24
CA PHE A 303 -4.19 18.67 -9.04
C PHE A 303 -3.22 19.80 -8.64
N LEU A 304 -1.92 19.55 -8.66
CA LEU A 304 -0.91 20.57 -8.36
C LEU A 304 -0.83 21.65 -9.44
N GLU A 305 -1.01 21.32 -10.72
CA GLU A 305 -1.09 22.28 -11.82
C GLU A 305 -2.31 23.19 -11.69
N ASP A 306 -3.47 22.66 -11.33
CA ASP A 306 -4.69 23.43 -11.07
C ASP A 306 -4.50 24.42 -9.92
N ILE A 307 -3.82 23.99 -8.84
CA ILE A 307 -3.47 24.89 -7.74
C ILE A 307 -2.52 25.98 -8.21
N ALA A 308 -1.46 25.65 -8.93
CA ALA A 308 -0.48 26.61 -9.44
C ALA A 308 -1.12 27.59 -10.44
N GLY A 309 -2.06 27.13 -11.26
CA GLY A 309 -2.83 27.95 -12.21
C GLY A 309 -3.82 28.92 -11.59
N GLY A 310 -3.99 28.90 -10.27
CA GLY A 310 -4.84 29.87 -9.54
C GLY A 310 -6.30 29.44 -9.41
N ALA A 311 -6.70 28.28 -9.90
CA ALA A 311 -8.07 27.76 -9.72
C ALA A 311 -8.34 27.41 -8.24
N ALA A 312 -7.34 26.84 -7.55
CA ALA A 312 -7.39 26.49 -6.12
C ALA A 312 -6.66 27.49 -5.21
N ALA A 313 -5.88 28.45 -5.74
CA ALA A 313 -5.29 29.54 -4.96
C ALA A 313 -6.35 30.44 -4.29
N ARG A 314 -7.64 30.26 -4.65
CA ARG A 314 -8.78 30.90 -4.00
C ARG A 314 -9.30 30.13 -2.78
N ASP A 315 -8.93 28.89 -2.62
CA ASP A 315 -9.17 28.13 -1.39
C ASP A 315 -8.05 28.45 -0.38
N ALA A 316 -8.00 29.73 -0.01
CA ALA A 316 -7.26 30.13 1.16
C ALA A 316 -7.76 29.29 2.34
N VAL A 317 -6.90 28.46 2.91
CA VAL A 317 -7.16 27.86 4.21
C VAL A 317 -7.36 29.04 5.18
N ASN A 318 -8.61 29.32 5.56
CA ASN A 318 -8.99 30.45 6.42
C ASN A 318 -8.52 31.85 5.95
N GLY A 319 -8.56 32.13 4.64
CA GLY A 319 -8.18 33.42 4.08
C GLY A 319 -6.67 33.67 4.01
N LYS A 320 -5.82 32.70 4.33
CA LYS A 320 -4.37 32.77 4.17
C LYS A 320 -3.91 32.10 2.88
N ALA A 321 -2.92 32.70 2.23
CA ALA A 321 -2.31 32.15 1.06
C ALA A 321 -1.65 30.80 1.38
N LEU A 322 -1.78 29.84 0.47
CA LEU A 322 -1.11 28.56 0.56
C LEU A 322 0.42 28.77 0.54
N SER A 323 1.13 28.18 1.50
CA SER A 323 2.59 28.33 1.66
C SER A 323 3.36 27.04 1.35
N GLY A 324 2.69 25.89 1.40
CA GLY A 324 3.32 24.60 1.12
C GLY A 324 2.38 23.42 1.28
N PHE A 325 2.90 22.26 0.89
CA PHE A 325 2.22 20.98 1.00
C PHE A 325 3.06 19.96 1.73
N VAL A 326 2.39 19.11 2.51
CA VAL A 326 2.94 17.81 2.92
C VAL A 326 2.25 16.74 2.08
N VAL A 327 3.00 16.15 1.13
CA VAL A 327 2.55 15.02 0.34
C VAL A 327 2.75 13.75 1.15
N VAL A 328 1.68 12.97 1.33
CA VAL A 328 1.65 11.79 2.18
C VAL A 328 1.28 10.57 1.33
N PRO A 329 2.25 9.70 0.97
CA PRO A 329 1.99 8.49 0.20
C PRO A 329 1.24 7.43 1.05
N ILE A 330 0.00 7.72 1.44
CA ILE A 330 -0.78 6.92 2.39
C ILE A 330 -1.07 5.50 1.89
N GLY A 331 -1.14 5.31 0.57
CA GLY A 331 -1.41 4.03 -0.07
C GLY A 331 -0.20 3.09 -0.15
N PHE A 332 0.98 3.54 0.26
CA PHE A 332 2.24 2.83 0.05
C PHE A 332 2.94 2.52 1.38
N ILE A 333 3.47 1.31 1.51
CA ILE A 333 4.23 0.87 2.70
C ILE A 333 5.72 1.14 2.55
N CYS A 334 6.21 1.04 1.31
CA CYS A 334 7.60 1.31 0.94
C CYS A 334 7.64 2.22 -0.27
N ASP A 335 8.67 3.05 -0.37
CA ASP A 335 8.96 3.79 -1.58
C ASP A 335 9.33 2.83 -2.72
N HIS A 336 8.83 3.11 -3.90
CA HIS A 336 9.16 2.43 -5.14
C HIS A 336 9.17 3.45 -6.29
N MET A 337 9.42 2.98 -7.51
CA MET A 337 9.63 3.91 -8.63
C MET A 337 8.41 4.83 -8.87
N GLU A 338 7.19 4.34 -8.71
CA GLU A 338 5.98 5.17 -8.87
C GLU A 338 5.89 6.28 -7.80
N VAL A 339 6.39 6.04 -6.57
CA VAL A 339 6.49 7.09 -5.56
C VAL A 339 7.60 8.08 -5.90
N VAL A 340 8.76 7.59 -6.35
CA VAL A 340 9.93 8.45 -6.61
C VAL A 340 9.82 9.23 -7.91
N TYR A 341 9.12 8.69 -8.92
CA TYR A 341 8.99 9.28 -10.24
C TYR A 341 7.69 10.07 -10.44
N ASP A 342 6.56 9.58 -9.88
CA ASP A 342 5.25 10.17 -10.12
C ASP A 342 4.88 11.23 -9.05
N LEU A 343 5.58 11.28 -7.91
CA LEU A 343 5.42 12.26 -6.83
C LEU A 343 6.64 13.16 -6.69
#